data_c8a7d494d83500455333dd8c17e964c9
#
_entry.id   c8a7d494d83500455333dd8c17e964c9
#
_cell.length_a   1.000
_cell.length_b   1.000
_cell.length_c   1.000
_cell.angle_alpha   90.00
_cell.angle_beta   90.00
_cell.angle_gamma   90.00
#
_symmetry.space_group_name_H-M   'P 1'
#
loop_
_entity.id
_entity.type
_entity.pdbx_description
1 polymer ?
#
loop_
_entity_poly.entity_id
_entity_poly.type
_entity_poly.pdbx_seq_one_letter_code
_entity_poly.pdbx_strand_id
1 'polypeptide(L)'
;DFVLVEADGAKRLPLKAHASHEPVIPEEAQRVIMVIGIDGVGKTIRETCHRSALYAQLAGVDEETVVTPQLAARIVNAEGYGDRVYINKVESAADYEAAQAMANEFSCPVIAGSLHQGVYVCLH
;
A
#
# COMPACT_ATOMS: atom_id res chain seq x y z
N ASP A 1 12.76 22.80 7.60
CA ASP A 1 11.71 22.78 6.56
C ASP A 1 11.57 21.37 6.00
N PHE A 2 10.34 21.04 5.60
CA PHE A 2 10.04 19.74 4.99
C PHE A 2 9.61 19.94 3.54
N VAL A 3 10.09 19.06 2.67
CA VAL A 3 9.63 18.98 1.28
C VAL A 3 9.00 17.60 1.09
N LEU A 4 7.73 17.59 0.70
CA LEU A 4 7.01 16.35 0.39
C LEU A 4 6.84 16.26 -1.12
N VAL A 5 7.18 15.10 -1.68
CA VAL A 5 7.09 14.84 -3.11
C VAL A 5 6.17 13.65 -3.35
N GLU A 6 5.15 13.84 -4.20
CA GLU A 6 4.36 12.73 -4.70
C GLU A 6 5.13 12.07 -5.84
N ALA A 7 5.63 10.86 -5.61
CA ALA A 7 6.48 10.15 -6.56
C ALA A 7 5.68 9.47 -7.68
N ASP A 8 4.40 9.19 -7.45
CA ASP A 8 3.51 8.60 -8.45
C ASP A 8 2.03 8.77 -8.08
N GLY A 9 1.15 8.51 -9.04
CA GLY A 9 -0.29 8.50 -8.83
C GLY A 9 -0.87 7.08 -8.93
N ALA A 10 -2.04 6.86 -8.35
CA ALA A 10 -2.73 5.57 -8.35
C ALA A 10 -4.18 5.67 -8.86
N LYS A 11 -4.53 6.71 -9.58
CA LYS A 11 -5.90 6.97 -10.11
C LYS A 11 -6.99 6.83 -9.04
N ARG A 12 -6.71 7.28 -7.81
CA ARG A 12 -7.60 7.19 -6.65
C ARG A 12 -7.93 5.76 -6.21
N LEU A 13 -7.16 4.78 -6.65
CA LEU A 13 -7.31 3.39 -6.20
C LEU A 13 -6.43 3.12 -4.99
N PRO A 14 -6.86 2.23 -4.08
CA PRO A 14 -6.16 1.99 -2.82
C PRO A 14 -4.84 1.24 -2.97
N LEU A 15 -4.68 0.48 -4.04
CA LEU A 15 -3.50 -0.35 -4.28
C LEU A 15 -2.95 -0.09 -5.67
N LYS A 16 -1.67 -0.41 -5.87
CA LYS A 16 -1.00 -0.18 -7.15
C LYS A 16 0.17 -1.14 -7.36
N ALA A 17 0.37 -1.54 -8.61
CA ALA A 17 1.65 -2.06 -9.09
C ALA A 17 2.36 -0.95 -9.90
N HIS A 18 3.67 -0.87 -9.80
CA HIS A 18 4.47 0.18 -10.44
C HIS A 18 5.02 -0.30 -11.79
N ALA A 19 4.82 0.50 -12.83
CA ALA A 19 5.46 0.29 -14.12
C ALA A 19 6.94 0.66 -14.05
N SER A 20 7.71 0.32 -15.08
CA SER A 20 9.16 0.54 -15.11
C SER A 20 9.59 2.01 -14.99
N HIS A 21 8.70 2.96 -15.34
CA HIS A 21 8.97 4.40 -15.24
C HIS A 21 8.51 5.03 -13.92
N GLU A 22 8.03 4.25 -12.98
CA GLU A 22 7.55 4.71 -11.67
C GLU A 22 8.05 3.79 -10.54
N PRO A 23 8.08 4.29 -9.31
CA PRO A 23 7.88 5.68 -8.92
C PRO A 23 9.09 6.57 -9.30
N VAL A 24 8.87 7.89 -9.35
CA VAL A 24 9.96 8.85 -9.57
C VAL A 24 10.41 9.36 -8.21
N ILE A 25 11.39 8.70 -7.61
CA ILE A 25 11.90 9.04 -6.28
C ILE A 25 13.13 9.93 -6.46
N PRO A 26 13.15 11.16 -5.90
CA PRO A 26 14.33 12.02 -5.94
C PRO A 26 15.53 11.34 -5.25
N GLU A 27 16.73 11.52 -5.80
CA GLU A 27 17.95 10.98 -5.20
C GLU A 27 18.19 11.49 -3.78
N GLU A 28 17.76 12.72 -3.49
CA GLU A 28 17.94 13.36 -2.21
C GLU A 28 16.89 12.95 -1.17
N ALA A 29 15.94 12.07 -1.53
CA ALA A 29 14.90 11.65 -0.61
C ALA A 29 15.49 10.99 0.63
N GLN A 30 15.16 11.53 1.80
CA GLN A 30 15.60 11.00 3.08
C GLN A 30 14.69 9.89 3.60
N ARG A 31 13.45 9.89 3.17
CA ARG A 31 12.42 8.91 3.53
C ARG A 31 11.53 8.64 2.34
N VAL A 32 11.20 7.38 2.15
CA VAL A 32 10.24 6.95 1.14
C VAL A 32 9.10 6.21 1.85
N ILE A 33 7.91 6.80 1.81
CA ILE A 33 6.73 6.23 2.46
C ILE A 33 5.85 5.59 1.40
N MET A 34 5.59 4.30 1.53
CA MET A 34 4.62 3.59 0.72
C MET A 34 3.23 3.74 1.35
N VAL A 35 2.29 4.29 0.60
CA VAL A 35 0.93 4.50 1.08
C VAL A 35 0.01 3.43 0.48
N ILE A 36 -0.75 2.75 1.34
CA ILE A 36 -1.70 1.70 0.96
C ILE A 36 -3.06 2.05 1.56
N GLY A 37 -4.13 1.91 0.77
CA GLY A 37 -5.49 2.00 1.30
C GLY A 37 -6.00 0.64 1.76
N ILE A 38 -6.42 0.52 3.02
CA ILE A 38 -6.95 -0.74 3.55
C ILE A 38 -8.26 -1.15 2.86
N ASP A 39 -8.97 -0.21 2.28
CA ASP A 39 -10.22 -0.45 1.54
C ASP A 39 -10.03 -1.28 0.27
N GLY A 40 -8.78 -1.55 -0.13
CA GLY A 40 -8.49 -2.51 -1.19
C GLY A 40 -8.63 -3.97 -0.79
N VAL A 41 -8.50 -4.27 0.50
CA VAL A 41 -8.62 -5.64 1.01
C VAL A 41 -10.08 -6.11 0.93
N GLY A 42 -10.28 -7.34 0.46
CA GLY A 42 -11.61 -7.93 0.32
C GLY A 42 -12.28 -7.67 -1.03
N LYS A 43 -11.64 -6.92 -1.91
CA LYS A 43 -12.10 -6.67 -3.29
C LYS A 43 -11.19 -7.36 -4.28
N THR A 44 -11.64 -7.53 -5.54
CA THR A 44 -10.80 -8.13 -6.56
C THR A 44 -9.67 -7.20 -6.98
N ILE A 45 -8.59 -7.76 -7.49
CA ILE A 45 -7.46 -6.99 -8.03
C ILE A 45 -7.96 -6.03 -9.11
N ARG A 46 -8.85 -6.48 -9.99
CA ARG A 46 -9.42 -5.65 -11.07
C ARG A 46 -10.11 -4.39 -10.53
N GLU A 47 -10.85 -4.53 -9.43
CA GLU A 47 -11.63 -3.42 -8.87
C GLU A 47 -10.78 -2.40 -8.10
N THR A 48 -9.70 -2.85 -7.48
CA THR A 48 -9.04 -2.08 -6.42
C THR A 48 -7.59 -1.70 -6.70
N CYS A 49 -6.96 -2.29 -7.72
CA CYS A 49 -5.55 -2.05 -8.02
C CYS A 49 -5.36 -1.23 -9.29
N HIS A 50 -4.64 -0.12 -9.20
CA HIS A 50 -4.14 0.57 -10.38
C HIS A 50 -3.08 -0.33 -11.04
N ARG A 51 -3.12 -0.47 -12.36
CA ARG A 51 -2.35 -1.44 -13.14
C ARG A 51 -2.65 -2.88 -12.69
N SER A 52 -3.94 -3.21 -12.68
CA SER A 52 -4.43 -4.50 -12.17
C SER A 52 -3.80 -5.71 -12.86
N ALA A 53 -3.57 -5.65 -14.18
CA ALA A 53 -2.93 -6.74 -14.91
C ALA A 53 -1.49 -6.98 -14.43
N LEU A 54 -0.73 -5.90 -14.23
CA LEU A 54 0.63 -5.99 -13.70
C LEU A 54 0.64 -6.49 -12.25
N TYR A 55 -0.31 -6.00 -11.43
CA TYR A 55 -0.47 -6.43 -10.05
C TYR A 55 -0.73 -7.94 -9.97
N ALA A 56 -1.67 -8.43 -10.77
CA ALA A 56 -1.98 -9.86 -10.84
C ALA A 56 -0.78 -10.69 -11.31
N GLN A 57 -0.04 -10.20 -12.29
CA GLN A 57 1.17 -10.86 -12.79
C GLN A 57 2.23 -10.97 -11.69
N LEU A 58 2.48 -9.90 -10.95
CA LEU A 58 3.43 -9.91 -9.81
C LEU A 58 2.98 -10.86 -8.70
N ALA A 59 1.68 -10.95 -8.48
CA ALA A 59 1.11 -11.85 -7.48
C ALA A 59 1.05 -13.32 -7.93
N GLY A 60 1.17 -13.59 -9.23
CA GLY A 60 1.04 -14.93 -9.79
C GLY A 60 -0.39 -15.45 -9.77
N VAL A 61 -1.37 -14.58 -9.90
CA VAL A 61 -2.82 -14.88 -9.88
C VAL A 61 -3.54 -14.12 -11.00
N ASP A 62 -4.83 -14.38 -11.19
CA ASP A 62 -5.63 -13.59 -12.14
C ASP A 62 -6.22 -12.34 -11.46
N GLU A 63 -6.75 -11.43 -12.28
CA GLU A 63 -7.29 -10.15 -11.80
C GLU A 63 -8.60 -10.29 -11.00
N GLU A 64 -9.27 -11.44 -11.06
CA GLU A 64 -10.49 -11.70 -10.30
C GLU A 64 -10.20 -12.23 -8.88
N THR A 65 -8.92 -12.46 -8.55
CA THR A 65 -8.51 -12.86 -7.21
C THR A 65 -8.81 -11.75 -6.21
N VAL A 66 -9.37 -12.14 -5.06
CA VAL A 66 -9.66 -11.21 -3.97
C VAL A 66 -8.37 -10.87 -3.23
N VAL A 67 -8.13 -9.59 -3.00
CA VAL A 67 -6.95 -9.11 -2.29
C VAL A 67 -7.07 -9.43 -0.80
N THR A 68 -6.07 -10.13 -0.28
CA THR A 68 -5.90 -10.35 1.16
C THR A 68 -4.82 -9.41 1.71
N PRO A 69 -4.77 -9.18 3.04
CA PRO A 69 -3.68 -8.40 3.63
C PRO A 69 -2.30 -8.93 3.25
N GLN A 70 -2.13 -10.25 3.25
CA GLN A 70 -0.88 -10.90 2.91
C GLN A 70 -0.49 -10.70 1.45
N LEU A 71 -1.47 -10.78 0.54
CA LEU A 71 -1.21 -10.56 -0.88
C LEU A 71 -0.76 -9.11 -1.14
N ALA A 72 -1.44 -8.14 -0.54
CA ALA A 72 -1.08 -6.73 -0.68
C ALA A 72 0.34 -6.45 -0.14
N ALA A 73 0.66 -6.98 1.04
CA ALA A 73 1.99 -6.83 1.62
C ALA A 73 3.07 -7.50 0.76
N ARG A 74 2.77 -8.66 0.18
CA ARG A 74 3.71 -9.37 -0.68
C ARG A 74 4.10 -8.54 -1.90
N ILE A 75 3.16 -7.84 -2.51
CA ILE A 75 3.45 -6.99 -3.68
C ILE A 75 4.33 -5.80 -3.27
N VAL A 76 4.01 -5.13 -2.17
CA VAL A 76 4.82 -4.02 -1.66
C VAL A 76 6.24 -4.48 -1.35
N ASN A 77 6.39 -5.63 -0.70
CA ASN A 77 7.70 -6.20 -0.40
C ASN A 77 8.47 -6.57 -1.67
N ALA A 78 7.79 -7.15 -2.66
CA ALA A 78 8.42 -7.55 -3.92
C ALA A 78 8.93 -6.34 -4.71
N GLU A 79 8.21 -5.23 -4.69
CA GLU A 79 8.63 -3.99 -5.35
C GLU A 79 9.72 -3.25 -4.58
N GLY A 80 9.65 -3.23 -3.26
CA GLY A 80 10.73 -2.77 -2.39
C GLY A 80 11.06 -1.28 -2.43
N TYR A 81 10.12 -0.41 -2.80
CA TYR A 81 10.40 1.03 -2.98
C TYR A 81 10.43 1.84 -1.69
N GLY A 82 9.64 1.44 -0.68
CA GLY A 82 9.49 2.22 0.55
C GLY A 82 10.39 1.73 1.68
N ASP A 83 10.81 2.65 2.53
CA ASP A 83 11.47 2.33 3.80
C ASP A 83 10.51 2.38 4.99
N ARG A 84 9.28 2.82 4.75
CA ARG A 84 8.17 2.86 5.71
C ARG A 84 6.85 2.62 4.98
N VAL A 85 5.89 2.08 5.71
CA VAL A 85 4.53 1.85 5.17
C VAL A 85 3.52 2.65 6.00
N TYR A 86 2.63 3.32 5.31
CA TYR A 86 1.45 3.94 5.90
C TYR A 86 0.19 3.27 5.33
N ILE A 87 -0.62 2.69 6.21
CA ILE A 87 -1.89 2.05 5.84
C ILE A 87 -3.02 3.03 6.19
N ASN A 88 -3.62 3.60 5.15
CA ASN A 88 -4.64 4.64 5.27
C ASN A 88 -6.06 4.04 5.29
N LYS A 89 -7.02 4.85 5.73
CA LYS A 89 -8.45 4.54 5.79
C LYS A 89 -8.81 3.44 6.79
N VAL A 90 -8.00 3.27 7.82
CA VAL A 90 -8.25 2.33 8.92
C VAL A 90 -9.22 2.99 9.89
N GLU A 91 -10.51 2.68 9.78
CA GLU A 91 -11.59 3.39 10.46
C GLU A 91 -12.54 2.47 11.26
N SER A 92 -12.39 1.16 11.13
CA SER A 92 -13.20 0.17 11.84
C SER A 92 -12.32 -0.88 12.51
N ALA A 93 -12.91 -1.70 13.39
CA ALA A 93 -12.21 -2.81 14.01
C ALA A 93 -11.72 -3.83 12.97
N ALA A 94 -12.53 -4.11 11.95
CA ALA A 94 -12.16 -5.01 10.85
C ALA A 94 -10.99 -4.45 10.03
N ASP A 95 -10.98 -3.13 9.76
CA ASP A 95 -9.86 -2.48 9.09
C ASP A 95 -8.58 -2.59 9.90
N TYR A 96 -8.69 -2.41 11.22
CA TYR A 96 -7.54 -2.52 12.12
C TYR A 96 -6.96 -3.93 12.12
N GLU A 97 -7.81 -4.96 12.16
CA GLU A 97 -7.38 -6.36 12.09
C GLU A 97 -6.66 -6.65 10.76
N ALA A 98 -7.22 -6.19 9.65
CA ALA A 98 -6.61 -6.34 8.34
C ALA A 98 -5.26 -5.60 8.26
N ALA A 99 -5.20 -4.38 8.79
CA ALA A 99 -3.97 -3.59 8.83
C ALA A 99 -2.89 -4.28 9.68
N GLN A 100 -3.26 -4.86 10.82
CA GLN A 100 -2.34 -5.62 11.66
C GLN A 100 -1.81 -6.87 10.95
N ALA A 101 -2.69 -7.61 10.26
CA ALA A 101 -2.30 -8.77 9.47
C ALA A 101 -1.32 -8.37 8.34
N MET A 102 -1.56 -7.23 7.70
CA MET A 102 -0.67 -6.70 6.68
C MET A 102 0.67 -6.27 7.29
N ALA A 103 0.64 -5.56 8.43
CA ALA A 103 1.84 -5.07 9.11
C ALA A 103 2.78 -6.20 9.53
N ASN A 104 2.24 -7.37 9.90
CA ASN A 104 3.03 -8.53 10.29
C ASN A 104 3.93 -9.06 9.15
N GLU A 105 3.63 -8.71 7.91
CA GLU A 105 4.40 -9.12 6.74
C GLU A 105 5.54 -8.15 6.39
N PHE A 106 5.61 -6.99 7.06
CA PHE A 106 6.66 -5.99 6.81
C PHE A 106 7.76 -6.04 7.86
N SER A 107 9.00 -5.79 7.42
CA SER A 107 10.15 -5.64 8.30
C SER A 107 10.46 -4.17 8.64
N CYS A 108 9.86 -3.24 7.91
CA CYS A 108 10.02 -1.80 8.15
C CYS A 108 8.94 -1.26 9.09
N PRO A 109 9.10 -0.04 9.62
CA PRO A 109 8.06 0.59 10.43
C PRO A 109 6.75 0.76 9.66
N VAL A 110 5.62 0.46 10.34
CA VAL A 110 4.27 0.55 9.78
C VAL A 110 3.40 1.39 10.70
N ILE A 111 2.74 2.38 10.11
CA ILE A 111 1.74 3.19 10.78
C ILE A 111 0.41 2.97 10.07
N ALA A 112 -0.64 2.75 10.83
CA ALA A 112 -2.01 2.68 10.33
C ALA A 112 -2.81 3.86 10.86
N GLY A 113 -3.78 4.31 10.07
CA GLY A 113 -4.63 5.39 10.52
C GLY A 113 -5.61 5.85 9.47
N SER A 114 -6.24 6.97 9.76
CA SER A 114 -7.15 7.65 8.85
C SER A 114 -6.78 9.12 8.78
N LEU A 115 -6.33 9.58 7.63
CA LEU A 115 -6.09 11.01 7.40
C LEU A 115 -7.37 11.82 7.56
N HIS A 116 -8.51 11.21 7.18
CA HIS A 116 -9.82 11.83 7.30
C HIS A 116 -10.22 12.05 8.77
N GLN A 117 -9.94 11.08 9.64
CA GLN A 117 -10.29 11.15 11.07
C GLN A 117 -9.17 11.72 11.93
N GLY A 118 -7.95 11.84 11.41
CA GLY A 118 -6.79 12.32 12.16
C GLY A 118 -6.33 11.36 13.25
N VAL A 119 -6.54 10.06 13.09
CA VAL A 119 -6.18 9.02 14.05
C VAL A 119 -5.08 8.15 13.46
N TYR A 120 -4.02 7.92 14.26
CA TYR A 120 -2.86 7.14 13.82
C TYR A 120 -2.40 6.22 14.93
N VAL A 121 -1.91 5.02 14.54
CA VAL A 121 -1.36 4.04 15.46
C VAL A 121 -0.12 3.37 14.83
N CYS A 122 0.91 3.20 15.63
CA CYS A 122 2.11 2.48 15.22
C CYS A 122 1.86 0.97 15.40
N LEU A 123 1.98 0.20 14.31
CA LEU A 123 1.73 -1.25 14.31
C LEU A 123 3.03 -2.06 14.38
N HIS A 124 4.13 -1.45 13.96
CA HIS A 124 5.37 -2.23 13.83
C HIS A 124 6.60 -1.34 13.89
#